data_2c4d1ccf73cdd44837e7168d11b34b3f
#
_entry.id   2c4d1ccf73cdd44837e7168d11b34b3f
#
_cell.length_a   1.000
_cell.length_b   1.000
_cell.length_c   1.000
_cell.angle_alpha   90.00
_cell.angle_beta   90.00
_cell.angle_gamma   90.00
#
_symmetry.space_group_name_H-M   'P 1'
#
loop_
_entity.id
_entity.type
_entity.pdbx_description
1 polymer ?
#
loop_
_entity_poly.entity_id
_entity_poly.type
_entity_poly.pdbx_seq_one_letter_code
_entity_poly.pdbx_strand_id
1 'polypeptide(L)'
;MGEKYKAYRSVKYHLPQRSWAWNLYGAGMENMGKNGEPEPFSIPQSSDDQLLVRIDSVGVCFSDVKILKQGGSHPKLYNRNLSVEPTRLGHEVSLTVVKVGKNLAGEFQPGQRLAVQPDIYQNGISTAYGYTIPGGLAQYHLIGKEVLETDAGACLLPMHDSMGYAESALLEPWGCVVAAYTQRRRLDPKTGGTMWIIGPPDNTTEFTFSKGLDSPATIVLTDAPPSIKKLASATQAKVIERNNLAPDGFETISRELTDGKGFDDIVMLNPTSANVVGQVARLIARRGTLNLVGAKPLDGLVQVDFGRLHYDYIAFMGNASLDIAASYGEERNRCELRAGRTAVFVGAGGPMGQMHIQRALELPDGPQLVIATEISDERLQTLSDMFAPLAEKHNRTILLFNPNTARQSFRDFVMQATQSQGADDVVVCVPFAALMAEGDTVMKPDGMLVFFAGVPNGTMGAVNLSNVYLSNAQYTGTSGLTIHDQASVMERRIAGTLSPGRSVAAIGGLETAADAIQSVIDSKYPGKVVIFPQIHNLPLISLRELKDRLPEVAAKLGEDMMWTNEAEEALIEKFWQEPA
;
A
#
# COMPACT_ATOMS: atom_id res chain seq x y z
N MET A 1 -34.90 7.01 0.76
CA MET A 1 -34.04 7.82 1.67
C MET A 1 -34.93 8.31 2.81
N GLY A 2 -34.72 7.79 4.03
CA GLY A 2 -35.44 8.14 5.24
C GLY A 2 -35.15 9.56 5.73
N GLU A 3 -35.92 10.05 6.70
CA GLU A 3 -35.76 11.43 7.20
C GLU A 3 -34.49 11.60 8.03
N LYS A 4 -34.16 10.62 8.90
CA LYS A 4 -32.95 10.63 9.70
C LYS A 4 -31.68 10.59 8.82
N TYR A 5 -31.68 9.74 7.81
CA TYR A 5 -30.57 9.67 6.88
C TYR A 5 -30.38 10.97 6.09
N LYS A 6 -31.47 11.63 5.68
CA LYS A 6 -31.40 12.95 5.03
C LYS A 6 -30.81 14.01 5.95
N ALA A 7 -31.26 14.06 7.22
CA ALA A 7 -30.70 14.96 8.23
C ALA A 7 -29.22 14.68 8.46
N TYR A 8 -28.87 13.40 8.66
CA TYR A 8 -27.49 12.95 8.82
C TYR A 8 -26.62 13.40 7.63
N ARG A 9 -27.05 13.12 6.40
CA ARG A 9 -26.28 13.43 5.20
C ARG A 9 -26.12 14.93 4.95
N SER A 10 -27.16 15.72 5.22
CA SER A 10 -27.16 17.17 5.00
C SER A 10 -26.51 17.98 6.11
N VAL A 11 -26.09 17.32 7.21
CA VAL A 11 -25.60 17.97 8.47
C VAL A 11 -26.52 19.08 8.99
N LYS A 12 -27.82 18.99 8.71
CA LYS A 12 -28.83 19.95 9.17
C LYS A 12 -29.41 19.51 10.52
N TYR A 13 -28.55 19.52 11.53
CA TYR A 13 -28.90 19.23 12.92
C TYR A 13 -28.01 20.04 13.87
N HIS A 14 -28.44 20.19 15.13
CA HIS A 14 -27.63 20.85 16.14
C HIS A 14 -26.44 19.95 16.52
N LEU A 15 -25.24 20.55 16.64
CA LEU A 15 -24.08 19.79 17.12
C LEU A 15 -24.28 19.42 18.61
N PRO A 16 -23.95 18.19 19.01
CA PRO A 16 -24.03 17.81 20.41
C PRO A 16 -23.04 18.61 21.24
N GLN A 17 -23.35 18.83 22.52
CA GLN A 17 -22.43 19.51 23.43
C GLN A 17 -21.20 18.65 23.76
N ARG A 18 -21.34 17.34 23.67
CA ARG A 18 -20.28 16.35 23.95
C ARG A 18 -20.16 15.38 22.80
N SER A 19 -18.96 14.90 22.62
CA SER A 19 -18.56 13.90 21.65
C SER A 19 -17.71 12.84 22.35
N TRP A 20 -17.46 11.73 21.69
CA TRP A 20 -16.75 10.59 22.26
C TRP A 20 -15.57 10.19 21.38
N ALA A 21 -14.48 9.73 22.02
CA ALA A 21 -13.27 9.28 21.33
C ALA A 21 -12.55 8.17 22.10
N TRP A 22 -11.82 7.35 21.37
CA TRP A 22 -10.86 6.40 21.88
C TRP A 22 -9.45 6.96 21.76
N ASN A 23 -8.87 7.45 22.85
CA ASN A 23 -7.47 7.84 22.86
C ASN A 23 -6.60 6.68 23.36
N LEU A 24 -5.36 6.58 22.84
CA LEU A 24 -4.37 5.59 23.24
C LEU A 24 -3.30 6.28 24.11
N TYR A 25 -3.18 5.84 25.35
CA TYR A 25 -2.30 6.43 26.37
C TYR A 25 -0.98 5.67 26.59
N GLY A 26 -0.81 4.52 25.96
CA GLY A 26 0.36 3.66 26.08
C GLY A 26 0.24 2.43 25.19
N ALA A 27 1.19 1.52 25.29
CA ALA A 27 1.09 0.23 24.61
C ALA A 27 0.10 -0.70 25.32
N GLY A 28 -0.66 -1.51 24.57
CA GLY A 28 -1.60 -2.50 25.09
C GLY A 28 -3.05 -2.03 25.12
N MET A 29 -3.98 -3.00 25.07
CA MET A 29 -5.44 -2.73 25.09
C MET A 29 -5.90 -2.02 26.36
N GLU A 30 -5.24 -2.27 27.48
CA GLU A 30 -5.51 -1.65 28.77
C GLU A 30 -5.26 -0.14 28.78
N ASN A 31 -4.51 0.37 27.81
CA ASN A 31 -4.20 1.79 27.63
C ASN A 31 -5.07 2.46 26.54
N MET A 32 -6.05 1.75 26.00
CA MET A 32 -7.00 2.29 25.03
C MET A 32 -8.27 2.77 25.75
N GLY A 33 -8.58 4.06 25.60
CA GLY A 33 -9.67 4.74 26.29
C GLY A 33 -9.41 4.92 27.79
N LYS A 34 -10.47 5.25 28.52
CA LYS A 34 -10.46 5.30 30.01
C LYS A 34 -11.32 4.18 30.57
N ASN A 35 -10.73 3.32 31.36
CA ASN A 35 -11.41 2.15 31.94
C ASN A 35 -11.98 1.19 30.87
N GLY A 36 -11.36 1.11 29.68
CA GLY A 36 -11.84 0.28 28.57
C GLY A 36 -13.06 0.82 27.83
N GLU A 37 -13.30 2.14 27.94
CA GLU A 37 -14.44 2.82 27.29
C GLU A 37 -13.98 4.09 26.56
N PRO A 38 -14.72 4.55 25.54
CA PRO A 38 -14.45 5.84 24.90
C PRO A 38 -14.70 6.97 25.90
N GLU A 39 -13.95 8.04 25.79
CA GLU A 39 -14.02 9.17 26.70
C GLU A 39 -14.75 10.36 26.10
N PRO A 40 -15.54 11.10 26.93
CA PRO A 40 -16.23 12.28 26.44
C PRO A 40 -15.26 13.46 26.27
N PHE A 41 -15.49 14.27 25.24
CA PHE A 41 -14.81 15.54 25.04
C PHE A 41 -15.78 16.59 24.49
N SER A 42 -15.48 17.87 24.70
CA SER A 42 -16.23 18.96 24.07
C SER A 42 -15.87 19.04 22.60
N ILE A 43 -16.86 19.27 21.73
CA ILE A 43 -16.60 19.46 20.31
C ILE A 43 -15.68 20.67 20.14
N PRO A 44 -14.54 20.51 19.45
CA PRO A 44 -13.57 21.59 19.32
C PRO A 44 -14.12 22.70 18.41
N GLN A 45 -13.74 23.94 18.71
CA GLN A 45 -14.08 25.08 17.88
C GLN A 45 -13.05 25.20 16.75
N SER A 46 -13.51 25.25 15.50
CA SER A 46 -12.64 25.46 14.35
C SER A 46 -12.17 26.92 14.26
N SER A 47 -10.89 27.12 13.97
CA SER A 47 -10.36 28.42 13.57
C SER A 47 -10.77 28.77 12.14
N ASP A 48 -10.35 29.95 11.67
CA ASP A 48 -10.62 30.39 10.30
C ASP A 48 -9.93 29.53 9.22
N ASP A 49 -8.89 28.76 9.60
CA ASP A 49 -8.10 27.87 8.73
C ASP A 49 -8.35 26.37 8.97
N GLN A 50 -9.47 26.01 9.60
CA GLN A 50 -9.78 24.64 9.93
C GLN A 50 -11.18 24.23 9.50
N LEU A 51 -11.34 22.94 9.23
CA LEU A 51 -12.63 22.28 9.07
C LEU A 51 -12.99 21.56 10.37
N LEU A 52 -14.22 21.71 10.85
CA LEU A 52 -14.79 20.74 11.78
C LEU A 52 -15.46 19.65 10.94
N VAL A 53 -15.05 18.41 11.14
CA VAL A 53 -15.59 17.25 10.44
C VAL A 53 -16.25 16.28 11.39
N ARG A 54 -17.30 15.64 10.93
CA ARG A 54 -17.90 14.46 11.53
C ARG A 54 -17.22 13.23 10.94
N ILE A 55 -16.84 12.27 11.78
CA ILE A 55 -16.35 10.97 11.34
C ILE A 55 -17.56 10.08 11.10
N ASP A 56 -17.73 9.58 9.86
CA ASP A 56 -18.87 8.77 9.48
C ASP A 56 -18.60 7.28 9.61
N SER A 57 -17.43 6.84 9.19
CA SER A 57 -17.00 5.45 9.33
C SER A 57 -15.47 5.35 9.41
N VAL A 58 -15.01 4.26 10.05
CA VAL A 58 -13.59 3.95 10.26
C VAL A 58 -13.37 2.47 9.98
N GLY A 59 -12.52 2.16 9.01
CA GLY A 59 -12.01 0.81 8.84
C GLY A 59 -10.93 0.49 9.89
N VAL A 60 -10.98 -0.71 10.46
CA VAL A 60 -9.96 -1.19 11.41
C VAL A 60 -8.90 -2.00 10.66
N CYS A 61 -7.63 -1.69 10.94
CA CYS A 61 -6.48 -2.21 10.23
C CYS A 61 -5.48 -2.91 11.14
N PHE A 62 -4.67 -3.82 10.60
CA PHE A 62 -3.55 -4.40 11.34
C PHE A 62 -2.48 -3.35 11.72
N SER A 63 -2.42 -2.22 11.02
CA SER A 63 -1.56 -1.09 11.39
C SER A 63 -1.98 -0.46 12.72
N ASP A 64 -3.28 -0.43 13.03
CA ASP A 64 -3.77 0.01 14.35
C ASP A 64 -3.29 -0.96 15.45
N VAL A 65 -3.29 -2.26 15.17
CA VAL A 65 -2.74 -3.30 16.06
C VAL A 65 -1.24 -3.10 16.30
N LYS A 66 -0.47 -2.71 15.28
CA LYS A 66 0.96 -2.43 15.44
C LYS A 66 1.19 -1.25 16.39
N ILE A 67 0.44 -0.16 16.22
CA ILE A 67 0.53 1.02 17.10
C ILE A 67 0.12 0.64 18.53
N LEU A 68 -0.98 -0.08 18.68
CA LEU A 68 -1.46 -0.57 19.97
C LEU A 68 -0.39 -1.39 20.70
N LYS A 69 0.28 -2.31 20.01
CA LYS A 69 1.33 -3.16 20.61
C LYS A 69 2.61 -2.41 20.95
N GLN A 70 3.00 -1.41 20.17
CA GLN A 70 4.26 -0.69 20.33
C GLN A 70 4.09 0.62 21.16
N GLY A 71 2.90 1.17 21.20
CA GLY A 71 2.66 2.48 21.83
C GLY A 71 3.54 3.56 21.23
N GLY A 72 4.05 4.45 22.04
CA GLY A 72 4.91 5.56 21.63
C GLY A 72 6.23 5.16 20.97
N SER A 73 6.68 3.92 21.14
CA SER A 73 7.90 3.41 20.49
C SER A 73 7.68 3.03 19.00
N HIS A 74 6.44 3.09 18.50
CA HIS A 74 6.19 2.89 17.09
C HIS A 74 6.97 3.92 16.25
N PRO A 75 7.69 3.52 15.16
CA PRO A 75 8.58 4.43 14.41
C PRO A 75 7.90 5.72 13.94
N LYS A 76 6.63 5.65 13.50
CA LYS A 76 5.85 6.82 13.06
C LYS A 76 5.33 7.68 14.24
N LEU A 77 5.59 7.33 15.50
CA LEU A 77 5.27 8.14 16.69
C LEU A 77 6.50 8.78 17.34
N TYR A 78 7.70 8.51 16.83
CA TYR A 78 8.94 9.20 17.19
C TYR A 78 9.22 9.20 18.71
N ASN A 79 8.98 8.07 19.40
CA ASN A 79 9.10 7.92 20.86
C ASN A 79 8.22 8.90 21.67
N ARG A 80 7.03 9.23 21.16
CA ARG A 80 6.05 10.08 21.84
C ARG A 80 5.65 9.48 23.18
N ASN A 81 5.63 10.29 24.23
CA ASN A 81 5.06 9.88 25.52
C ASN A 81 3.53 9.96 25.48
N LEU A 82 2.89 8.83 25.16
CA LEU A 82 1.44 8.77 24.99
C LEU A 82 0.66 9.04 26.28
N SER A 83 1.26 8.88 27.46
CA SER A 83 0.58 9.23 28.73
C SER A 83 0.38 10.74 28.90
N VAL A 84 1.20 11.56 28.24
CA VAL A 84 1.14 13.02 28.24
C VAL A 84 0.47 13.56 26.99
N GLU A 85 0.84 12.99 25.85
CA GLU A 85 0.31 13.38 24.54
C GLU A 85 -0.24 12.12 23.84
N PRO A 86 -1.50 11.72 24.16
CA PRO A 86 -2.10 10.53 23.59
C PRO A 86 -2.28 10.66 22.08
N THR A 87 -2.33 9.54 21.39
CA THR A 87 -2.77 9.49 20.00
C THR A 87 -4.14 8.85 19.89
N ARG A 88 -4.69 8.82 18.69
CA ARG A 88 -5.94 8.16 18.35
C ARG A 88 -5.75 7.31 17.12
N LEU A 89 -6.23 6.08 17.16
CA LEU A 89 -6.17 5.12 16.06
C LEU A 89 -7.24 5.38 15.00
N GLY A 90 -7.19 4.63 13.91
CA GLY A 90 -8.14 4.70 12.81
C GLY A 90 -7.68 5.66 11.71
N HIS A 91 -7.05 5.12 10.68
CA HIS A 91 -6.52 5.87 9.54
C HIS A 91 -7.31 5.65 8.25
N GLU A 92 -8.18 4.65 8.21
CA GLU A 92 -9.11 4.38 7.11
C GLU A 92 -10.44 5.09 7.40
N VAL A 93 -10.65 6.33 6.91
CA VAL A 93 -11.76 7.16 7.39
C VAL A 93 -12.58 7.80 6.28
N SER A 94 -13.89 7.88 6.53
CA SER A 94 -14.83 8.72 5.81
C SER A 94 -15.28 9.87 6.70
N LEU A 95 -15.29 11.07 6.15
CA LEU A 95 -15.59 12.32 6.85
C LEU A 95 -16.74 13.06 6.16
N THR A 96 -17.52 13.81 6.95
CA THR A 96 -18.42 14.85 6.43
C THR A 96 -18.07 16.20 7.06
N VAL A 97 -17.88 17.22 6.24
CA VAL A 97 -17.63 18.59 6.70
C VAL A 97 -18.87 19.13 7.41
N VAL A 98 -18.72 19.60 8.63
CA VAL A 98 -19.81 20.16 9.45
C VAL A 98 -19.69 21.68 9.51
N LYS A 99 -18.49 22.20 9.68
CA LYS A 99 -18.22 23.64 9.73
C LYS A 99 -16.94 23.97 8.98
N VAL A 100 -16.96 25.06 8.26
CA VAL A 100 -15.83 25.54 7.45
C VAL A 100 -15.29 26.83 8.03
N GLY A 101 -13.98 26.89 8.24
CA GLY A 101 -13.29 28.13 8.59
C GLY A 101 -13.38 29.17 7.45
N LYS A 102 -13.35 30.46 7.78
CA LYS A 102 -13.59 31.54 6.80
C LYS A 102 -12.64 31.49 5.61
N ASN A 103 -11.38 31.15 5.85
CA ASN A 103 -10.35 31.11 4.81
C ASN A 103 -10.50 29.91 3.85
N LEU A 104 -11.26 28.89 4.24
CA LEU A 104 -11.51 27.66 3.49
C LEU A 104 -12.88 27.65 2.76
N ALA A 105 -13.69 28.69 2.93
CA ALA A 105 -15.07 28.74 2.38
C ALA A 105 -15.15 28.74 0.84
N GLY A 106 -14.03 29.00 0.14
CA GLY A 106 -13.94 28.89 -1.32
C GLY A 106 -13.70 27.47 -1.84
N GLU A 107 -13.25 26.56 -0.96
CA GLU A 107 -12.84 25.20 -1.33
C GLU A 107 -13.74 24.12 -0.73
N PHE A 108 -14.31 24.37 0.44
CA PHE A 108 -15.12 23.39 1.19
C PHE A 108 -16.50 23.95 1.55
N GLN A 109 -17.46 23.02 1.75
CA GLN A 109 -18.81 23.38 2.18
C GLN A 109 -19.37 22.35 3.17
N PRO A 110 -20.24 22.76 4.11
CA PRO A 110 -20.96 21.83 4.99
C PRO A 110 -21.75 20.77 4.20
N GLY A 111 -21.69 19.53 4.66
CA GLY A 111 -22.28 18.37 3.98
C GLY A 111 -21.36 17.74 2.92
N GLN A 112 -20.24 18.36 2.57
CA GLN A 112 -19.25 17.77 1.67
C GLN A 112 -18.60 16.55 2.33
N ARG A 113 -18.58 15.44 1.59
CA ARG A 113 -18.01 14.17 2.05
C ARG A 113 -16.59 14.03 1.54
N LEU A 114 -15.71 13.50 2.39
CA LEU A 114 -14.28 13.41 2.14
C LEU A 114 -13.75 12.06 2.63
N ALA A 115 -12.72 11.54 1.97
CA ALA A 115 -11.85 10.51 2.52
C ALA A 115 -10.47 11.09 2.79
N VAL A 116 -9.76 10.56 3.78
CA VAL A 116 -8.40 10.96 4.11
C VAL A 116 -7.41 10.05 3.39
N GLN A 117 -6.38 10.65 2.78
CA GLN A 117 -5.16 9.94 2.42
C GLN A 117 -4.21 10.03 3.62
N PRO A 118 -3.99 8.92 4.37
CA PRO A 118 -3.34 9.00 5.67
C PRO A 118 -1.82 9.05 5.64
N ASP A 119 -1.18 8.71 4.52
CA ASP A 119 0.29 8.68 4.42
C ASP A 119 0.85 10.09 4.15
N ILE A 120 0.71 10.96 5.15
CA ILE A 120 1.02 12.39 5.09
C ILE A 120 2.49 12.63 5.39
N TYR A 121 3.10 13.54 4.61
CA TYR A 121 4.47 14.03 4.84
C TYR A 121 4.50 15.54 4.89
N GLN A 122 5.28 16.08 5.84
CA GLN A 122 5.56 17.50 5.96
C GLN A 122 7.08 17.70 6.05
N ASN A 123 7.66 18.42 5.10
CA ASN A 123 9.11 18.60 4.95
C ASN A 123 9.88 17.26 4.95
N GLY A 124 9.33 16.25 4.27
CA GLY A 124 9.88 14.91 4.18
C GLY A 124 9.72 14.03 5.42
N ILE A 125 9.09 14.53 6.49
CA ILE A 125 8.82 13.79 7.73
C ILE A 125 7.39 13.24 7.69
N SER A 126 7.22 11.95 7.99
CA SER A 126 5.90 11.33 8.07
C SER A 126 5.12 11.84 9.28
N THR A 127 3.94 12.43 9.03
CA THR A 127 3.00 12.90 10.06
C THR A 127 1.65 12.18 9.94
N ALA A 128 1.67 10.91 9.58
CA ALA A 128 0.52 10.12 9.17
C ALA A 128 -0.72 10.27 10.08
N TYR A 129 -1.89 10.33 9.44
CA TYR A 129 -3.20 10.35 10.10
C TYR A 129 -3.48 8.98 10.76
N GLY A 130 -4.00 9.00 11.98
CA GLY A 130 -4.14 7.81 12.82
C GLY A 130 -2.85 7.40 13.55
N TYR A 131 -1.79 8.20 13.40
CA TYR A 131 -0.48 8.03 14.06
C TYR A 131 -0.09 9.31 14.78
N THR A 132 0.69 10.17 14.15
CA THR A 132 1.11 11.46 14.71
C THR A 132 -0.06 12.45 14.74
N ILE A 133 -0.83 12.51 13.66
CA ILE A 133 -2.12 13.20 13.60
C ILE A 133 -3.18 12.25 14.19
N PRO A 134 -4.01 12.69 15.15
CA PRO A 134 -5.06 11.85 15.73
C PRO A 134 -6.00 11.28 14.66
N GLY A 135 -6.34 9.99 14.77
CA GLY A 135 -7.18 9.27 13.82
C GLY A 135 -8.68 9.35 14.09
N GLY A 136 -9.42 8.52 13.36
CA GLY A 136 -10.87 8.57 13.22
C GLY A 136 -11.68 7.83 14.30
N LEU A 137 -11.08 7.16 15.30
CA LEU A 137 -11.88 6.54 16.38
C LEU A 137 -12.44 7.61 17.35
N ALA A 138 -13.22 8.53 16.77
CA ALA A 138 -13.93 9.61 17.43
C ALA A 138 -15.14 10.01 16.60
N GLN A 139 -16.05 10.79 17.20
CA GLN A 139 -17.23 11.29 16.49
C GLN A 139 -16.93 12.55 15.66
N TYR A 140 -16.10 13.45 16.17
CA TYR A 140 -15.75 14.71 15.51
C TYR A 140 -14.25 14.98 15.60
N HIS A 141 -13.72 15.69 14.59
CA HIS A 141 -12.32 16.04 14.50
C HIS A 141 -12.12 17.42 13.85
N LEU A 142 -11.02 18.10 14.13
CA LEU A 142 -10.56 19.26 13.38
C LEU A 142 -9.55 18.82 12.33
N ILE A 143 -9.73 19.30 11.12
CA ILE A 143 -8.75 19.17 10.03
C ILE A 143 -8.18 20.54 9.74
N GLY A 144 -6.88 20.68 9.84
CA GLY A 144 -6.15 21.90 9.59
C GLY A 144 -5.00 21.72 8.60
N LYS A 145 -4.03 22.61 8.66
CA LYS A 145 -2.86 22.63 7.75
C LYS A 145 -2.07 21.33 7.73
N GLU A 146 -2.09 20.56 8.81
CA GLU A 146 -1.40 19.26 8.93
C GLU A 146 -1.91 18.22 7.94
N VAL A 147 -3.12 18.43 7.37
CA VAL A 147 -3.72 17.59 6.34
C VAL A 147 -3.94 18.36 5.03
N LEU A 148 -4.17 19.68 5.12
CA LEU A 148 -4.50 20.54 3.97
C LEU A 148 -3.25 21.06 3.24
N GLU A 149 -2.13 21.27 3.95
CA GLU A 149 -0.89 21.87 3.44
C GLU A 149 0.28 20.90 3.62
N THR A 150 0.29 19.81 2.85
CA THR A 150 1.32 18.77 2.95
C THR A 150 2.29 18.82 1.77
N ASP A 151 3.36 18.02 1.81
CA ASP A 151 4.32 17.91 0.70
C ASP A 151 3.65 17.47 -0.62
N ALA A 152 2.49 16.82 -0.55
CA ALA A 152 1.70 16.35 -1.70
C ALA A 152 0.46 17.23 -1.97
N GLY A 153 0.30 18.37 -1.29
CA GLY A 153 -0.92 19.17 -1.29
C GLY A 153 -1.94 18.68 -0.25
N ALA A 154 -3.23 18.95 -0.47
CA ALA A 154 -4.27 18.49 0.44
C ALA A 154 -4.45 16.97 0.38
N CYS A 155 -4.38 16.32 1.54
CA CYS A 155 -4.58 14.87 1.67
C CYS A 155 -6.06 14.50 1.94
N LEU A 156 -6.98 15.20 1.29
CA LEU A 156 -8.41 14.97 1.34
C LEU A 156 -8.97 14.73 -0.07
N LEU A 157 -9.68 13.63 -0.25
CA LEU A 157 -10.34 13.30 -1.50
C LEU A 157 -11.85 13.56 -1.38
N PRO A 158 -12.44 14.48 -2.19
CA PRO A 158 -13.89 14.66 -2.27
C PRO A 158 -14.57 13.37 -2.78
N MET A 159 -15.63 12.96 -2.08
CA MET A 159 -16.34 11.73 -2.39
C MET A 159 -17.46 11.95 -3.39
N HIS A 160 -17.59 11.02 -4.32
CA HIS A 160 -18.74 10.97 -5.21
C HIS A 160 -20.01 10.58 -4.44
N ASP A 161 -21.14 11.14 -4.83
CA ASP A 161 -22.43 10.96 -4.14
C ASP A 161 -22.93 9.50 -4.09
N SER A 162 -22.55 8.68 -5.06
CA SER A 162 -22.91 7.26 -5.10
C SER A 162 -22.11 6.37 -4.15
N MET A 163 -21.06 6.89 -3.51
CA MET A 163 -20.26 6.13 -2.53
C MET A 163 -20.94 6.11 -1.16
N GLY A 164 -20.98 4.96 -0.49
CA GLY A 164 -21.31 4.85 0.92
C GLY A 164 -20.20 5.36 1.83
N TYR A 165 -20.49 5.52 3.13
CA TYR A 165 -19.46 5.92 4.10
C TYR A 165 -18.45 4.81 4.32
N ALA A 166 -18.90 3.55 4.49
CA ALA A 166 -18.00 2.40 4.61
C ALA A 166 -17.10 2.24 3.38
N GLU A 167 -17.67 2.31 2.17
CA GLU A 167 -16.88 2.26 0.93
C GLU A 167 -15.85 3.40 0.87
N SER A 168 -16.22 4.60 1.32
CA SER A 168 -15.33 5.78 1.34
C SER A 168 -14.16 5.60 2.30
N ALA A 169 -14.37 5.02 3.50
CA ALA A 169 -13.30 4.69 4.42
C ALA A 169 -12.36 3.62 3.83
N LEU A 170 -12.93 2.62 3.16
CA LEU A 170 -12.16 1.54 2.55
C LEU A 170 -11.39 1.95 1.28
N LEU A 171 -11.53 3.19 0.79
CA LEU A 171 -10.65 3.69 -0.26
C LEU A 171 -9.17 3.66 0.16
N GLU A 172 -8.88 3.78 1.46
CA GLU A 172 -7.51 3.69 1.97
C GLU A 172 -6.89 2.32 1.70
N PRO A 173 -7.40 1.20 2.26
CA PRO A 173 -6.78 -0.10 2.03
C PRO A 173 -6.85 -0.55 0.57
N TRP A 174 -7.91 -0.17 -0.16
CA TRP A 174 -8.00 -0.42 -1.59
C TRP A 174 -6.97 0.40 -2.39
N GLY A 175 -6.68 1.62 -1.97
CA GLY A 175 -5.60 2.43 -2.51
C GLY A 175 -4.24 1.76 -2.32
N CYS A 176 -3.98 1.12 -1.16
CA CYS A 176 -2.78 0.33 -0.94
C CYS A 176 -2.69 -0.87 -1.90
N VAL A 177 -3.81 -1.55 -2.16
CA VAL A 177 -3.88 -2.66 -3.12
C VAL A 177 -3.57 -2.18 -4.54
N VAL A 178 -4.15 -1.06 -4.97
CA VAL A 178 -3.87 -0.48 -6.30
C VAL A 178 -2.41 -0.01 -6.40
N ALA A 179 -1.91 0.67 -5.38
CA ALA A 179 -0.54 1.17 -5.31
C ALA A 179 0.52 0.07 -5.44
N ALA A 180 0.20 -1.15 -4.99
CA ALA A 180 1.14 -2.27 -5.00
C ALA A 180 1.62 -2.67 -6.40
N TYR A 181 0.82 -2.44 -7.42
CA TYR A 181 1.13 -2.76 -8.80
C TYR A 181 1.88 -1.64 -9.52
N THR A 182 1.82 -0.42 -9.00
CA THR A 182 2.46 0.73 -9.60
C THR A 182 3.91 0.82 -9.14
N GLN A 183 4.84 0.46 -10.02
CA GLN A 183 6.26 0.68 -9.73
C GLN A 183 6.57 2.18 -9.82
N ARG A 184 6.81 2.80 -8.68
CA ARG A 184 7.03 4.26 -8.56
C ARG A 184 8.50 4.65 -8.74
N ARG A 185 9.20 3.99 -9.67
CA ARG A 185 10.56 4.34 -10.03
C ARG A 185 10.60 5.59 -10.90
N ARG A 186 11.74 6.24 -10.92
CA ARG A 186 11.99 7.31 -11.87
C ARG A 186 12.15 6.74 -13.30
N LEU A 187 11.67 7.50 -14.28
CA LEU A 187 11.78 7.17 -15.71
C LEU A 187 12.96 7.89 -16.37
N ASP A 188 13.74 8.63 -15.59
CA ASP A 188 14.98 9.30 -15.96
C ASP A 188 15.96 9.29 -14.78
N PRO A 189 17.28 9.46 -15.00
CA PRO A 189 18.25 9.68 -13.95
C PRO A 189 17.87 10.88 -13.08
N LYS A 190 18.24 10.86 -11.80
CA LYS A 190 17.88 11.92 -10.86
C LYS A 190 18.58 13.23 -11.20
N THR A 191 17.77 14.26 -11.45
CA THR A 191 18.29 15.62 -11.64
C THR A 191 19.01 16.10 -10.36
N GLY A 192 20.25 16.55 -10.52
CA GLY A 192 21.10 16.98 -9.40
C GLY A 192 21.61 15.84 -8.51
N GLY A 193 21.31 14.59 -8.84
CA GLY A 193 21.69 13.41 -8.07
C GLY A 193 23.15 12.97 -8.28
N THR A 194 23.51 11.88 -7.59
CA THR A 194 24.80 11.20 -7.74
C THR A 194 24.59 9.87 -8.44
N MET A 195 25.16 9.71 -9.64
CA MET A 195 25.14 8.47 -10.42
C MET A 195 26.47 7.74 -10.30
N TRP A 196 26.42 6.41 -10.13
CA TRP A 196 27.61 5.56 -10.14
C TRP A 196 27.52 4.56 -11.30
N ILE A 197 28.48 4.61 -12.24
CA ILE A 197 28.57 3.69 -13.39
C ILE A 197 29.75 2.76 -13.15
N ILE A 198 29.47 1.46 -13.13
CA ILE A 198 30.43 0.39 -12.84
C ILE A 198 30.54 -0.51 -14.06
N GLY A 199 31.74 -0.71 -14.60
CA GLY A 199 32.05 -1.70 -15.61
C GLY A 199 32.94 -2.81 -15.07
N PRO A 200 33.05 -3.96 -15.77
CA PRO A 200 34.12 -4.90 -15.51
C PRO A 200 35.46 -4.31 -15.97
N PRO A 201 36.59 -4.70 -15.33
CA PRO A 201 37.93 -4.30 -15.80
C PRO A 201 38.11 -4.61 -17.29
N ASP A 202 38.87 -3.75 -17.97
CA ASP A 202 39.20 -3.89 -19.41
C ASP A 202 38.01 -3.96 -20.36
N ASN A 203 36.86 -3.41 -19.97
CA ASN A 203 35.65 -3.39 -20.79
C ASN A 203 35.81 -2.42 -21.99
N THR A 204 35.76 -2.97 -23.19
CA THR A 204 35.86 -2.23 -24.46
C THR A 204 34.49 -2.12 -25.20
N THR A 205 33.40 -2.52 -24.56
CA THR A 205 32.09 -2.46 -25.16
C THR A 205 31.65 -1.01 -25.39
N GLU A 206 31.20 -0.71 -26.60
CA GLU A 206 30.76 0.62 -27.01
C GLU A 206 29.31 0.88 -26.52
N PHE A 207 29.16 1.25 -25.26
CA PHE A 207 27.88 1.67 -24.71
C PHE A 207 27.52 3.09 -25.12
N THR A 208 26.21 3.35 -25.21
CA THR A 208 25.62 4.67 -25.40
C THR A 208 24.72 5.05 -24.23
N PHE A 209 24.41 6.31 -24.10
CA PHE A 209 23.42 6.85 -23.15
C PHE A 209 22.63 7.91 -23.90
N SER A 210 21.57 7.49 -24.60
CA SER A 210 20.85 8.32 -25.56
C SER A 210 20.13 9.54 -24.96
N LYS A 211 19.77 9.48 -23.65
CA LYS A 211 19.11 10.59 -22.92
C LYS A 211 19.38 10.51 -21.42
N GLY A 212 19.38 11.66 -20.75
CA GLY A 212 19.36 11.77 -19.29
C GLY A 212 20.72 11.74 -18.60
N LEU A 213 21.85 11.55 -19.30
CA LEU A 213 23.18 11.58 -18.69
C LEU A 213 23.57 12.99 -18.17
N ASP A 214 22.91 14.04 -18.65
CA ASP A 214 23.11 15.43 -18.18
C ASP A 214 22.34 15.75 -16.88
N SER A 215 21.47 14.85 -16.42
CA SER A 215 20.63 15.07 -15.23
C SER A 215 21.41 15.01 -13.90
N PRO A 216 22.35 14.05 -13.67
CA PRO A 216 23.11 13.99 -12.43
C PRO A 216 24.05 15.18 -12.26
N ALA A 217 24.21 15.66 -11.02
CA ALA A 217 25.24 16.65 -10.70
C ALA A 217 26.64 16.02 -10.55
N THR A 218 26.69 14.73 -10.16
CA THR A 218 27.93 13.99 -10.00
C THR A 218 27.82 12.63 -10.69
N ILE A 219 28.84 12.27 -11.49
CA ILE A 219 28.98 10.96 -12.11
C ILE A 219 30.26 10.31 -11.60
N VAL A 220 30.13 9.18 -10.94
CA VAL A 220 31.26 8.36 -10.47
C VAL A 220 31.46 7.23 -11.45
N LEU A 221 32.68 7.02 -11.90
CA LEU A 221 33.04 5.99 -12.88
C LEU A 221 34.00 4.99 -12.22
N THR A 222 33.66 3.70 -12.27
CA THR A 222 34.54 2.59 -11.85
C THR A 222 34.70 1.64 -13.03
N ASP A 223 35.92 1.52 -13.53
CA ASP A 223 36.29 0.66 -14.67
C ASP A 223 35.33 0.83 -15.88
N ALA A 224 34.84 2.05 -16.07
CA ALA A 224 33.93 2.38 -17.15
C ALA A 224 34.63 2.35 -18.52
N PRO A 225 34.01 1.84 -19.59
CA PRO A 225 34.59 1.78 -20.93
C PRO A 225 34.83 3.19 -21.50
N PRO A 226 35.77 3.32 -22.48
CA PRO A 226 36.12 4.61 -23.08
C PRO A 226 34.93 5.39 -23.64
N SER A 227 33.93 4.70 -24.20
CA SER A 227 32.71 5.33 -24.71
C SER A 227 31.96 6.09 -23.60
N ILE A 228 31.80 5.49 -22.42
CA ILE A 228 31.12 6.11 -21.29
C ILE A 228 31.96 7.22 -20.66
N LYS A 229 33.26 7.06 -20.54
CA LYS A 229 34.15 8.15 -20.06
C LYS A 229 34.04 9.38 -20.96
N LYS A 230 34.03 9.18 -22.28
CA LYS A 230 33.84 10.27 -23.27
C LYS A 230 32.45 10.95 -23.10
N LEU A 231 31.38 10.17 -22.96
CA LEU A 231 30.04 10.73 -22.77
C LEU A 231 29.93 11.51 -21.46
N ALA A 232 30.42 10.94 -20.34
CA ALA A 232 30.41 11.61 -19.04
C ALA A 232 31.19 12.93 -19.05
N SER A 233 32.39 12.93 -19.69
CA SER A 233 33.21 14.15 -19.81
C SER A 233 32.62 15.24 -20.67
N ALA A 234 31.59 14.93 -21.49
CA ALA A 234 30.88 15.90 -22.29
C ALA A 234 29.71 16.55 -21.53
N THR A 235 29.35 16.06 -20.35
CA THR A 235 28.28 16.62 -19.49
C THR A 235 28.81 17.77 -18.63
N GLN A 236 27.89 18.49 -17.96
CA GLN A 236 28.23 19.49 -16.93
C GLN A 236 28.45 18.87 -15.54
N ALA A 237 28.27 17.56 -15.39
CA ALA A 237 28.39 16.86 -14.11
C ALA A 237 29.86 16.83 -13.64
N LYS A 238 30.04 16.82 -12.32
CA LYS A 238 31.36 16.52 -11.73
C LYS A 238 31.68 15.04 -11.95
N VAL A 239 32.70 14.73 -12.79
CA VAL A 239 33.11 13.37 -13.06
C VAL A 239 34.21 12.97 -12.09
N ILE A 240 34.08 11.82 -11.43
CA ILE A 240 35.03 11.25 -10.47
C ILE A 240 35.36 9.82 -10.90
N GLU A 241 36.62 9.54 -11.20
CA GLU A 241 37.08 8.18 -11.52
C GLU A 241 37.62 7.47 -10.28
N ARG A 242 37.27 6.20 -10.10
CA ARG A 242 37.71 5.29 -9.04
C ARG A 242 37.89 3.90 -9.64
N ASN A 243 38.97 3.68 -10.37
CA ASN A 243 39.24 2.41 -11.06
C ASN A 243 39.85 1.37 -10.10
N ASN A 244 39.77 0.08 -10.48
CA ASN A 244 40.26 -1.08 -9.72
C ASN A 244 39.70 -1.15 -8.29
N LEU A 245 38.44 -0.78 -8.14
CA LEU A 245 37.78 -0.79 -6.84
C LEU A 245 37.28 -2.21 -6.50
N ALA A 246 37.90 -2.81 -5.48
CA ALA A 246 37.44 -4.11 -4.97
C ALA A 246 36.11 -3.97 -4.20
N PRO A 247 35.28 -5.02 -4.12
CA PRO A 247 33.97 -4.95 -3.48
C PRO A 247 33.99 -4.48 -2.02
N ASP A 248 35.03 -4.72 -1.27
CA ASP A 248 35.21 -4.22 0.10
C ASP A 248 35.40 -2.70 0.19
N GLY A 249 35.71 -2.04 -0.92
CA GLY A 249 35.79 -0.58 -1.03
C GLY A 249 34.46 0.11 -1.36
N PHE A 250 33.41 -0.62 -1.73
CA PHE A 250 32.16 -0.04 -2.21
C PHE A 250 31.45 0.79 -1.13
N GLU A 251 31.41 0.33 0.10
CA GLU A 251 30.82 1.08 1.21
C GLU A 251 31.58 2.36 1.53
N THR A 252 32.90 2.31 1.42
CA THR A 252 33.77 3.48 1.66
C THR A 252 33.49 4.57 0.64
N ILE A 253 33.47 4.23 -0.66
CA ILE A 253 33.18 5.22 -1.72
C ILE A 253 31.75 5.78 -1.61
N SER A 254 30.78 4.95 -1.25
CA SER A 254 29.41 5.41 -1.01
C SER A 254 29.36 6.42 0.13
N ARG A 255 30.01 6.14 1.25
CA ARG A 255 30.08 7.05 2.41
C ARG A 255 30.76 8.37 2.06
N GLU A 256 31.90 8.32 1.33
CA GLU A 256 32.65 9.51 0.93
C GLU A 256 31.89 10.43 -0.03
N LEU A 257 31.15 9.85 -0.99
CA LEU A 257 30.55 10.61 -2.09
C LEU A 257 29.07 10.91 -1.92
N THR A 258 28.40 10.27 -0.96
CA THR A 258 26.95 10.41 -0.74
C THR A 258 26.57 10.71 0.71
N ASP A 259 27.54 11.00 1.57
CA ASP A 259 27.33 11.15 3.03
C ASP A 259 26.60 9.94 3.64
N GLY A 260 26.85 8.74 3.09
CA GLY A 260 26.23 7.49 3.52
C GLY A 260 24.76 7.31 3.11
N LYS A 261 24.19 8.22 2.32
CA LYS A 261 22.79 8.14 1.84
C LYS A 261 22.61 7.13 0.70
N GLY A 262 23.71 6.71 0.08
CA GLY A 262 23.71 5.86 -1.12
C GLY A 262 23.60 6.66 -2.42
N PHE A 263 23.79 5.97 -3.53
CA PHE A 263 23.73 6.57 -4.87
C PHE A 263 22.29 6.64 -5.37
N ASP A 264 21.92 7.75 -5.98
CA ASP A 264 20.59 7.94 -6.54
C ASP A 264 20.34 7.03 -7.76
N ASP A 265 21.36 6.84 -8.59
CA ASP A 265 21.34 5.94 -9.73
C ASP A 265 22.64 5.13 -9.75
N ILE A 266 22.51 3.81 -9.82
CA ILE A 266 23.65 2.92 -10.04
C ILE A 266 23.44 2.21 -11.37
N VAL A 267 24.46 2.21 -12.22
CA VAL A 267 24.49 1.50 -13.50
C VAL A 267 25.59 0.47 -13.48
N MET A 268 25.26 -0.80 -13.65
CA MET A 268 26.22 -1.88 -13.79
C MET A 268 26.24 -2.39 -15.23
N LEU A 269 27.41 -2.26 -15.88
CA LEU A 269 27.63 -2.66 -17.26
C LEU A 269 28.19 -4.08 -17.31
N ASN A 270 27.57 -4.95 -18.14
CA ASN A 270 27.96 -6.36 -18.30
C ASN A 270 28.16 -7.08 -16.94
N PRO A 271 27.19 -7.00 -16.01
CA PRO A 271 27.34 -7.67 -14.72
C PRO A 271 27.40 -9.19 -14.88
N THR A 272 28.28 -9.85 -14.10
CA THR A 272 28.45 -11.32 -14.15
C THR A 272 28.29 -11.96 -12.79
N SER A 273 28.65 -11.28 -11.71
CA SER A 273 28.60 -11.82 -10.36
C SER A 273 27.38 -11.38 -9.58
N ALA A 274 26.53 -12.33 -9.19
CA ALA A 274 25.37 -12.12 -8.33
C ALA A 274 25.77 -11.53 -6.96
N ASN A 275 26.91 -11.97 -6.41
CA ASN A 275 27.41 -11.44 -5.14
C ASN A 275 27.76 -9.96 -5.24
N VAL A 276 28.46 -9.53 -6.29
CA VAL A 276 28.83 -8.13 -6.51
C VAL A 276 27.59 -7.27 -6.71
N VAL A 277 26.61 -7.74 -7.51
CA VAL A 277 25.32 -7.05 -7.69
C VAL A 277 24.60 -6.89 -6.36
N GLY A 278 24.59 -7.92 -5.50
CA GLY A 278 23.97 -7.86 -4.17
C GLY A 278 24.65 -6.84 -3.24
N GLN A 279 25.96 -6.73 -3.27
CA GLN A 279 26.70 -5.72 -2.50
C GLN A 279 26.39 -4.30 -2.99
N VAL A 280 26.38 -4.09 -4.30
CA VAL A 280 26.04 -2.80 -4.91
C VAL A 280 24.60 -2.40 -4.64
N ALA A 281 23.65 -3.35 -4.67
CA ALA A 281 22.25 -3.09 -4.39
C ALA A 281 21.98 -2.50 -2.99
N ARG A 282 22.84 -2.77 -2.01
CA ARG A 282 22.76 -2.18 -0.66
C ARG A 282 23.07 -0.68 -0.64
N LEU A 283 23.77 -0.19 -1.66
CA LEU A 283 24.26 1.19 -1.77
C LEU A 283 23.33 2.11 -2.56
N ILE A 284 22.16 1.62 -2.97
CA ILE A 284 21.12 2.42 -3.61
C ILE A 284 20.52 3.38 -2.56
N ALA A 285 20.37 4.65 -2.89
CA ALA A 285 19.68 5.62 -2.03
C ALA A 285 18.17 5.31 -1.94
N ARG A 286 17.49 5.88 -0.94
CA ARG A 286 16.02 5.85 -0.89
C ARG A 286 15.45 6.45 -2.19
N ARG A 287 14.49 5.75 -2.83
CA ARG A 287 13.94 6.06 -4.17
C ARG A 287 14.99 6.05 -5.29
N GLY A 288 16.13 5.38 -5.06
CA GLY A 288 17.17 5.19 -6.05
C GLY A 288 16.92 3.98 -6.94
N THR A 289 17.75 3.86 -7.98
CA THR A 289 17.63 2.80 -8.99
C THR A 289 18.93 2.05 -9.17
N LEU A 290 18.83 0.73 -9.43
CA LEU A 290 19.93 -0.09 -9.94
C LEU A 290 19.58 -0.53 -11.36
N ASN A 291 20.35 -0.04 -12.32
CA ASN A 291 20.21 -0.32 -13.73
C ASN A 291 21.28 -1.35 -14.16
N LEU A 292 20.83 -2.57 -14.48
CA LEU A 292 21.68 -3.66 -14.96
C LEU A 292 21.65 -3.69 -16.49
N VAL A 293 22.80 -3.48 -17.14
CA VAL A 293 22.89 -3.42 -18.59
C VAL A 293 23.87 -4.47 -19.09
N GLY A 294 23.37 -5.49 -19.78
CA GLY A 294 24.18 -6.60 -20.25
C GLY A 294 23.37 -7.69 -20.95
N ALA A 295 24.05 -8.57 -21.68
CA ALA A 295 23.44 -9.61 -22.50
C ALA A 295 23.65 -11.04 -21.96
N LYS A 296 24.33 -11.20 -20.81
CA LYS A 296 24.59 -12.52 -20.22
C LYS A 296 23.99 -12.60 -18.82
N PRO A 297 23.48 -13.77 -18.38
CA PRO A 297 22.96 -13.92 -17.02
C PRO A 297 24.07 -13.82 -15.97
N LEU A 298 23.67 -13.50 -14.75
CA LEU A 298 24.52 -13.59 -13.57
C LEU A 298 24.85 -15.06 -13.22
N ASP A 299 25.90 -15.27 -12.47
CA ASP A 299 26.37 -16.58 -12.00
C ASP A 299 25.46 -17.23 -10.93
N GLY A 300 24.39 -16.56 -10.49
CA GLY A 300 23.46 -17.07 -9.50
C GLY A 300 22.37 -16.08 -9.11
N LEU A 301 21.68 -16.40 -8.01
CA LEU A 301 20.65 -15.54 -7.41
C LEU A 301 21.30 -14.42 -6.61
N VAL A 302 20.70 -13.25 -6.65
CA VAL A 302 21.16 -12.06 -5.96
C VAL A 302 20.45 -11.92 -4.61
N GLN A 303 21.23 -11.70 -3.55
CA GLN A 303 20.70 -11.36 -2.23
C GLN A 303 20.27 -9.89 -2.21
N VAL A 304 18.99 -9.63 -2.08
CA VAL A 304 18.42 -8.29 -2.01
C VAL A 304 17.66 -8.04 -0.71
N ASP A 305 17.56 -6.80 -0.30
CA ASP A 305 16.82 -6.39 0.88
C ASP A 305 15.36 -6.12 0.52
N PHE A 306 14.46 -7.06 0.89
CA PHE A 306 13.03 -6.95 0.60
C PHE A 306 12.36 -5.79 1.36
N GLY A 307 12.86 -5.46 2.55
CA GLY A 307 12.35 -4.31 3.32
C GLY A 307 12.58 -3.00 2.58
N ARG A 308 13.75 -2.83 1.96
CA ARG A 308 14.07 -1.62 1.21
C ARG A 308 13.28 -1.48 -0.09
N LEU A 309 12.93 -2.58 -0.76
CA LEU A 309 11.99 -2.54 -1.88
C LEU A 309 10.63 -1.94 -1.44
N HIS A 310 10.15 -2.34 -0.26
CA HIS A 310 8.86 -1.93 0.28
C HIS A 310 8.88 -0.52 0.91
N TYR A 311 9.89 -0.19 1.74
CA TYR A 311 9.92 1.06 2.51
C TYR A 311 10.80 2.16 1.92
N ASP A 312 11.89 1.80 1.24
CA ASP A 312 12.79 2.78 0.61
C ASP A 312 12.46 3.02 -0.86
N TYR A 313 11.52 2.25 -1.44
CA TYR A 313 11.13 2.36 -2.84
C TYR A 313 12.31 2.26 -3.81
N ILE A 314 13.31 1.43 -3.49
CA ILE A 314 14.40 1.15 -4.42
C ILE A 314 13.85 0.35 -5.61
N ALA A 315 14.42 0.55 -6.78
CA ALA A 315 13.98 -0.15 -7.98
C ALA A 315 15.13 -0.82 -8.73
N PHE A 316 14.87 -2.04 -9.19
CA PHE A 316 15.73 -2.75 -10.12
C PHE A 316 15.17 -2.58 -11.54
N MET A 317 16.04 -2.20 -12.47
CA MET A 317 15.71 -2.07 -13.88
C MET A 317 16.92 -2.49 -14.73
N GLY A 318 16.73 -2.65 -16.00
CA GLY A 318 17.82 -3.02 -16.86
C GLY A 318 17.37 -3.29 -18.30
N ASN A 319 18.34 -3.52 -19.16
CA ASN A 319 18.11 -3.93 -20.54
C ASN A 319 19.33 -4.68 -21.10
N ALA A 320 19.11 -5.42 -22.19
CA ALA A 320 20.14 -6.19 -22.87
C ALA A 320 20.76 -5.46 -24.08
N SER A 321 20.41 -4.21 -24.34
CA SER A 321 20.97 -3.39 -25.42
C SER A 321 22.25 -2.66 -24.97
N LEU A 322 22.87 -1.97 -25.91
CA LEU A 322 24.03 -1.13 -25.61
C LEU A 322 23.66 0.30 -25.15
N ASP A 323 22.40 0.68 -25.23
CA ASP A 323 21.92 1.98 -24.74
C ASP A 323 21.45 1.89 -23.31
N ILE A 324 22.19 2.48 -22.40
CA ILE A 324 21.88 2.51 -20.96
C ILE A 324 20.52 3.18 -20.70
N ALA A 325 20.17 4.20 -21.48
CA ALA A 325 18.91 4.95 -21.32
C ALA A 325 17.66 4.11 -21.59
N ALA A 326 17.79 3.03 -22.38
CA ALA A 326 16.66 2.17 -22.71
C ALA A 326 16.01 1.50 -21.49
N SER A 327 16.69 1.42 -20.35
CA SER A 327 16.12 0.88 -19.10
C SER A 327 15.11 1.81 -18.43
N TYR A 328 15.16 3.12 -18.71
CA TYR A 328 14.33 4.12 -18.03
C TYR A 328 12.93 4.28 -18.65
N GLY A 329 12.68 3.76 -19.86
CA GLY A 329 11.41 3.93 -20.57
C GLY A 329 10.19 3.34 -19.85
N GLU A 330 9.01 3.91 -20.13
CA GLU A 330 7.72 3.43 -19.57
C GLU A 330 7.37 2.01 -20.06
N GLU A 331 7.77 1.64 -21.26
CA GLU A 331 7.56 0.31 -21.84
C GLU A 331 8.18 -0.81 -20.98
N ARG A 332 9.12 -0.48 -20.10
CA ARG A 332 9.74 -1.38 -19.14
C ARG A 332 9.17 -1.26 -17.72
N ASN A 333 8.04 -0.59 -17.56
CA ASN A 333 7.41 -0.31 -16.27
C ASN A 333 5.93 -0.69 -16.31
N ARG A 334 5.63 -1.98 -16.22
CA ARG A 334 4.25 -2.48 -16.15
C ARG A 334 3.65 -2.15 -14.78
N CYS A 335 2.45 -1.57 -14.78
CA CYS A 335 1.76 -1.08 -13.58
C CYS A 335 0.42 -1.80 -13.33
N GLU A 336 0.19 -2.97 -13.93
CA GLU A 336 -1.05 -3.73 -13.78
C GLU A 336 -0.81 -5.24 -13.94
N LEU A 337 -1.71 -6.04 -13.40
CA LEU A 337 -1.76 -7.49 -13.66
C LEU A 337 -1.88 -7.75 -15.17
N ARG A 338 -1.23 -8.81 -15.64
CA ARG A 338 -1.21 -9.13 -17.08
C ARG A 338 -2.56 -9.69 -17.53
N ALA A 339 -3.17 -9.01 -18.49
CA ALA A 339 -4.48 -9.35 -19.04
C ALA A 339 -4.54 -10.79 -19.59
N GLY A 340 -5.58 -11.55 -19.22
CA GLY A 340 -5.82 -12.91 -19.69
C GLY A 340 -4.77 -13.94 -19.30
N ARG A 341 -3.88 -13.65 -18.34
CA ARG A 341 -2.75 -14.50 -17.96
C ARG A 341 -2.96 -15.09 -16.55
N THR A 342 -1.87 -15.44 -15.87
CA THR A 342 -1.89 -16.11 -14.57
C THR A 342 -1.37 -15.17 -13.48
N ALA A 343 -2.17 -15.00 -12.42
CA ALA A 343 -1.76 -14.32 -11.19
C ALA A 343 -1.80 -15.27 -10.00
N VAL A 344 -0.76 -15.22 -9.16
CA VAL A 344 -0.62 -16.02 -7.94
C VAL A 344 -0.60 -15.10 -6.72
N PHE A 345 -1.41 -15.42 -5.71
CA PHE A 345 -1.50 -14.67 -4.45
C PHE A 345 -1.08 -15.58 -3.30
N VAL A 346 0.08 -15.29 -2.70
CA VAL A 346 0.68 -16.09 -1.64
C VAL A 346 0.22 -15.58 -0.28
N GLY A 347 -0.40 -16.45 0.55
CA GLY A 347 -0.93 -16.10 1.86
C GLY A 347 -2.18 -15.21 1.78
N ALA A 348 -3.11 -15.56 0.92
CA ALA A 348 -4.23 -14.73 0.52
C ALA A 348 -5.46 -14.79 1.45
N GLY A 349 -5.44 -15.56 2.52
CA GLY A 349 -6.59 -15.73 3.43
C GLY A 349 -6.91 -14.54 4.33
N GLY A 350 -5.99 -13.57 4.45
CA GLY A 350 -6.23 -12.33 5.21
C GLY A 350 -6.96 -11.27 4.38
N PRO A 351 -7.48 -10.19 5.03
CA PRO A 351 -8.28 -9.16 4.35
C PRO A 351 -7.62 -8.56 3.12
N MET A 352 -6.32 -8.23 3.21
CA MET A 352 -5.60 -7.62 2.09
C MET A 352 -5.40 -8.60 0.93
N GLY A 353 -5.08 -9.87 1.22
CA GLY A 353 -4.97 -10.92 0.19
C GLY A 353 -6.30 -11.17 -0.53
N GLN A 354 -7.40 -11.16 0.21
CA GLN A 354 -8.75 -11.24 -0.34
C GLN A 354 -9.06 -10.06 -1.28
N MET A 355 -8.66 -8.84 -0.91
CA MET A 355 -8.82 -7.65 -1.75
C MET A 355 -8.00 -7.76 -3.05
N HIS A 356 -6.80 -8.33 -3.01
CA HIS A 356 -6.01 -8.61 -4.21
C HIS A 356 -6.69 -9.62 -5.13
N ILE A 357 -7.24 -10.71 -4.59
CA ILE A 357 -8.01 -11.70 -5.36
C ILE A 357 -9.24 -11.04 -5.98
N GLN A 358 -10.03 -10.33 -5.17
CA GLN A 358 -11.22 -9.64 -5.65
C GLN A 358 -10.89 -8.70 -6.81
N ARG A 359 -9.86 -7.86 -6.63
CA ARG A 359 -9.41 -6.94 -7.68
C ARG A 359 -9.03 -7.67 -8.96
N ALA A 360 -8.28 -8.76 -8.86
CA ALA A 360 -7.90 -9.57 -10.01
C ALA A 360 -9.11 -10.14 -10.75
N LEU A 361 -10.14 -10.55 -10.01
CA LEU A 361 -11.38 -11.10 -10.58
C LEU A 361 -12.31 -10.02 -11.15
N GLU A 362 -12.38 -8.83 -10.55
CA GLU A 362 -13.24 -7.73 -11.01
C GLU A 362 -12.60 -6.85 -12.10
N LEU A 363 -11.26 -6.91 -12.26
CA LEU A 363 -10.55 -6.13 -13.27
C LEU A 363 -11.04 -6.52 -14.69
N PRO A 364 -11.53 -5.59 -15.53
CA PRO A 364 -12.07 -5.93 -16.85
C PRO A 364 -11.13 -6.80 -17.70
N ASP A 365 -9.87 -6.39 -17.80
CA ASP A 365 -8.81 -7.12 -18.50
C ASP A 365 -7.89 -7.89 -17.52
N GLY A 366 -8.47 -8.47 -16.47
CA GLY A 366 -7.69 -9.17 -15.45
C GLY A 366 -7.17 -10.54 -15.88
N PRO A 367 -6.46 -11.24 -14.98
CA PRO A 367 -5.92 -12.55 -15.24
C PRO A 367 -7.03 -13.58 -15.48
N GLN A 368 -6.79 -14.54 -16.39
CA GLN A 368 -7.71 -15.64 -16.66
C GLN A 368 -7.63 -16.73 -15.57
N LEU A 369 -6.43 -16.97 -15.06
CA LEU A 369 -6.18 -17.93 -13.98
C LEU A 369 -5.68 -17.18 -12.74
N VAL A 370 -6.39 -17.35 -11.65
CA VAL A 370 -6.01 -16.88 -10.30
C VAL A 370 -5.67 -18.09 -9.44
N ILE A 371 -4.49 -18.08 -8.83
CA ILE A 371 -4.07 -19.10 -7.87
C ILE A 371 -3.88 -18.42 -6.51
N ALA A 372 -4.52 -18.94 -5.47
CA ALA A 372 -4.40 -18.38 -4.12
C ALA A 372 -3.93 -19.46 -3.13
N THR A 373 -2.94 -19.10 -2.29
CA THR A 373 -2.46 -20.02 -1.24
C THR A 373 -2.85 -19.54 0.14
N GLU A 374 -3.16 -20.49 1.01
CA GLU A 374 -3.44 -20.25 2.44
C GLU A 374 -3.15 -21.55 3.21
N ILE A 375 -2.65 -21.43 4.43
CA ILE A 375 -2.29 -22.59 5.28
C ILE A 375 -3.46 -23.12 6.13
N SER A 376 -4.54 -22.34 6.26
CA SER A 376 -5.76 -22.73 6.98
C SER A 376 -6.82 -23.22 6.00
N ASP A 377 -7.28 -24.46 6.16
CA ASP A 377 -8.37 -25.02 5.34
C ASP A 377 -9.69 -24.24 5.53
N GLU A 378 -9.96 -23.73 6.74
CA GLU A 378 -11.13 -22.90 7.02
C GLU A 378 -11.10 -21.60 6.21
N ARG A 379 -9.93 -20.92 6.14
CA ARG A 379 -9.76 -19.71 5.34
C ARG A 379 -9.80 -20.02 3.85
N LEU A 380 -9.26 -21.15 3.40
CA LEU A 380 -9.42 -21.58 2.01
C LEU A 380 -10.88 -21.81 1.64
N GLN A 381 -11.67 -22.43 2.55
CA GLN A 381 -13.11 -22.58 2.33
C GLN A 381 -13.79 -21.20 2.22
N THR A 382 -13.40 -20.25 3.08
CA THR A 382 -13.91 -18.87 3.00
C THR A 382 -13.56 -18.22 1.65
N LEU A 383 -12.32 -18.38 1.17
CA LEU A 383 -11.93 -17.87 -0.14
C LEU A 383 -12.73 -18.52 -1.27
N SER A 384 -13.00 -19.82 -1.16
CA SER A 384 -13.84 -20.55 -2.12
C SER A 384 -15.25 -19.99 -2.16
N ASP A 385 -15.88 -19.85 -0.99
CA ASP A 385 -17.25 -19.36 -0.86
C ASP A 385 -17.41 -17.94 -1.42
N MET A 386 -16.42 -17.08 -1.18
CA MET A 386 -16.45 -15.67 -1.62
C MET A 386 -16.11 -15.49 -3.11
N PHE A 387 -15.14 -16.23 -3.60
CA PHE A 387 -14.51 -15.90 -4.88
C PHE A 387 -14.77 -16.90 -6.00
N ALA A 388 -15.24 -18.12 -5.73
CA ALA A 388 -15.63 -19.03 -6.80
C ALA A 388 -16.83 -18.50 -7.61
N PRO A 389 -17.92 -17.99 -6.98
CA PRO A 389 -19.01 -17.38 -7.73
C PRO A 389 -18.57 -16.12 -8.50
N LEU A 390 -17.69 -15.31 -7.91
CA LEU A 390 -17.19 -14.10 -8.56
C LEU A 390 -16.31 -14.46 -9.79
N ALA A 391 -15.47 -15.48 -9.67
CA ALA A 391 -14.66 -15.96 -10.78
C ALA A 391 -15.53 -16.49 -11.93
N GLU A 392 -16.57 -17.28 -11.62
CA GLU A 392 -17.53 -17.77 -12.60
C GLU A 392 -18.27 -16.62 -13.30
N LYS A 393 -18.75 -15.62 -12.54
CA LYS A 393 -19.40 -14.42 -13.07
C LYS A 393 -18.55 -13.68 -14.11
N HIS A 394 -17.24 -13.67 -13.92
CA HIS A 394 -16.28 -13.01 -14.81
C HIS A 394 -15.60 -13.96 -15.80
N ASN A 395 -16.07 -15.21 -15.94
CA ASN A 395 -15.49 -16.26 -16.80
C ASN A 395 -13.99 -16.49 -16.52
N ARG A 396 -13.61 -16.55 -15.24
CA ARG A 396 -12.24 -16.77 -14.78
C ARG A 396 -12.14 -18.03 -13.95
N THR A 397 -10.93 -18.55 -13.82
CA THR A 397 -10.65 -19.72 -12.99
C THR A 397 -9.91 -19.30 -11.74
N ILE A 398 -10.39 -19.77 -10.58
CA ILE A 398 -9.66 -19.66 -9.32
C ILE A 398 -9.26 -21.06 -8.83
N LEU A 399 -7.98 -21.23 -8.48
CA LEU A 399 -7.44 -22.44 -7.85
C LEU A 399 -6.92 -22.11 -6.47
N LEU A 400 -7.29 -22.91 -5.50
CA LEU A 400 -6.90 -22.75 -4.09
C LEU A 400 -5.90 -23.83 -3.69
N PHE A 401 -4.88 -23.47 -2.92
CA PHE A 401 -3.81 -24.37 -2.55
C PHE A 401 -3.40 -24.20 -1.08
N ASN A 402 -3.43 -25.31 -0.31
CA ASN A 402 -2.87 -25.34 1.04
C ASN A 402 -1.50 -26.05 1.01
N PRO A 403 -0.39 -25.33 1.19
CA PRO A 403 0.94 -25.94 1.16
C PRO A 403 1.19 -26.92 2.32
N ASN A 404 0.43 -26.83 3.42
CA ASN A 404 0.60 -27.71 4.57
C ASN A 404 -0.09 -29.08 4.41
N THR A 405 -1.17 -29.16 3.63
CA THR A 405 -1.97 -30.38 3.47
C THR A 405 -1.80 -31.01 2.09
N ALA A 406 -1.28 -30.27 1.12
CA ALA A 406 -1.06 -30.75 -0.23
C ALA A 406 0.06 -31.81 -0.30
N ARG A 407 -0.07 -32.76 -1.24
CA ARG A 407 0.95 -33.80 -1.49
C ARG A 407 2.11 -33.35 -2.37
N GLN A 408 1.96 -32.23 -3.04
CA GLN A 408 2.95 -31.65 -3.94
C GLN A 408 3.42 -30.29 -3.41
N SER A 409 4.59 -29.83 -3.86
CA SER A 409 5.10 -28.51 -3.49
C SER A 409 4.27 -27.38 -4.15
N PHE A 410 4.33 -26.20 -3.55
CA PHE A 410 3.69 -24.99 -4.14
C PHE A 410 4.19 -24.75 -5.57
N ARG A 411 5.51 -24.88 -5.78
CA ARG A 411 6.11 -24.71 -7.10
C ARG A 411 5.55 -25.72 -8.10
N ASP A 412 5.47 -27.01 -7.75
CA ASP A 412 4.96 -28.03 -8.65
C ASP A 412 3.50 -27.80 -9.01
N PHE A 413 2.69 -27.34 -8.01
CA PHE A 413 1.29 -27.00 -8.23
C PHE A 413 1.16 -25.86 -9.26
N VAL A 414 1.89 -24.75 -9.08
CA VAL A 414 1.85 -23.62 -9.99
C VAL A 414 2.34 -24.03 -11.39
N MET A 415 3.45 -24.77 -11.48
CA MET A 415 3.98 -25.24 -12.76
C MET A 415 3.03 -26.18 -13.47
N GLN A 416 2.33 -27.06 -12.75
CA GLN A 416 1.30 -27.92 -13.33
C GLN A 416 0.11 -27.09 -13.83
N ALA A 417 -0.41 -26.17 -13.03
CA ALA A 417 -1.55 -25.31 -13.39
C ALA A 417 -1.25 -24.41 -14.58
N THR A 418 0.00 -24.01 -14.77
CA THR A 418 0.47 -23.13 -15.84
C THR A 418 1.14 -23.86 -17.01
N GLN A 419 1.05 -25.20 -17.08
CA GLN A 419 1.70 -26.01 -18.10
C GLN A 419 3.21 -25.72 -18.21
N SER A 420 3.88 -25.63 -17.08
CA SER A 420 5.31 -25.31 -16.92
C SER A 420 5.72 -23.92 -17.39
N GLN A 421 4.78 -23.01 -17.64
CA GLN A 421 5.08 -21.61 -18.04
C GLN A 421 5.44 -20.73 -16.85
N GLY A 422 4.95 -21.04 -15.63
CA GLY A 422 5.01 -20.16 -14.47
C GLY A 422 3.94 -19.06 -14.49
N ALA A 423 3.93 -18.23 -13.46
CA ALA A 423 2.98 -17.15 -13.29
C ALA A 423 3.46 -15.85 -13.93
N ASP A 424 2.56 -15.09 -14.54
CA ASP A 424 2.85 -13.76 -15.07
C ASP A 424 2.98 -12.72 -13.95
N ASP A 425 2.22 -12.90 -12.87
CA ASP A 425 2.23 -12.04 -11.70
C ASP A 425 2.20 -12.86 -10.43
N VAL A 426 3.01 -12.49 -9.45
CA VAL A 426 3.04 -13.11 -8.12
C VAL A 426 2.95 -12.02 -7.06
N VAL A 427 1.99 -12.10 -6.16
CA VAL A 427 1.79 -11.15 -5.07
C VAL A 427 1.95 -11.87 -3.73
N VAL A 428 2.91 -11.44 -2.91
CA VAL A 428 3.16 -12.04 -1.60
C VAL A 428 2.54 -11.19 -0.51
N CYS A 429 1.47 -11.70 0.09
CA CYS A 429 0.65 -10.99 1.09
C CYS A 429 1.05 -11.29 2.55
N VAL A 430 2.13 -12.03 2.77
CA VAL A 430 2.61 -12.42 4.11
C VAL A 430 4.06 -12.01 4.33
N PRO A 431 4.44 -11.59 5.57
CA PRO A 431 5.75 -10.98 5.84
C PRO A 431 6.84 -12.03 6.13
N PHE A 432 7.03 -12.98 5.21
CA PHE A 432 8.03 -14.04 5.34
C PHE A 432 8.99 -14.03 4.16
N ALA A 433 10.26 -13.73 4.40
CA ALA A 433 11.29 -13.63 3.36
C ALA A 433 11.43 -14.92 2.52
N ALA A 434 11.25 -16.08 3.14
CA ALA A 434 11.29 -17.37 2.43
C ALA A 434 10.19 -17.48 1.37
N LEU A 435 8.95 -17.07 1.69
CA LEU A 435 7.82 -17.07 0.75
C LEU A 435 7.96 -15.99 -0.33
N MET A 436 8.58 -14.85 0.02
CA MET A 436 8.92 -13.81 -0.96
C MET A 436 9.94 -14.33 -1.99
N ALA A 437 10.98 -15.03 -1.54
CA ALA A 437 11.96 -15.66 -2.42
C ALA A 437 11.36 -16.84 -3.21
N GLU A 438 10.47 -17.62 -2.60
CA GLU A 438 9.78 -18.70 -3.28
C GLU A 438 8.88 -18.21 -4.42
N GLY A 439 8.28 -17.02 -4.27
CA GLY A 439 7.51 -16.36 -5.33
C GLY A 439 8.30 -16.17 -6.63
N ASP A 440 9.59 -15.85 -6.54
CA ASP A 440 10.48 -15.75 -7.69
C ASP A 440 10.63 -17.07 -8.45
N THR A 441 10.58 -18.21 -7.75
CA THR A 441 10.75 -19.54 -8.35
C THR A 441 9.58 -20.01 -9.19
N VAL A 442 8.41 -19.40 -9.02
CA VAL A 442 7.18 -19.71 -9.77
C VAL A 442 6.81 -18.62 -10.79
N MET A 443 7.52 -17.51 -10.79
CA MET A 443 7.33 -16.40 -11.72
C MET A 443 7.97 -16.70 -13.08
N LYS A 444 7.32 -16.26 -14.15
CA LYS A 444 7.92 -16.24 -15.51
C LYS A 444 9.13 -15.32 -15.57
N PRO A 445 10.06 -15.56 -16.52
CA PRO A 445 11.21 -14.66 -16.69
C PRO A 445 10.84 -13.19 -16.93
N ASP A 446 9.69 -12.89 -17.55
CA ASP A 446 9.17 -11.55 -17.82
C ASP A 446 8.04 -11.14 -16.85
N GLY A 447 7.92 -11.85 -15.72
CA GLY A 447 6.87 -11.66 -14.74
C GLY A 447 7.06 -10.46 -13.82
N MET A 448 6.06 -10.23 -12.96
CA MET A 448 6.11 -9.22 -11.88
C MET A 448 5.93 -9.90 -10.52
N LEU A 449 6.87 -9.67 -9.61
CA LEU A 449 6.80 -10.09 -8.22
C LEU A 449 6.55 -8.88 -7.33
N VAL A 450 5.41 -8.90 -6.63
CA VAL A 450 4.96 -7.83 -5.75
C VAL A 450 5.15 -8.25 -4.28
N PHE A 451 6.04 -7.58 -3.58
CA PHE A 451 6.22 -7.71 -2.13
C PHE A 451 5.21 -6.82 -1.40
N PHE A 452 3.97 -7.29 -1.32
CA PHE A 452 2.89 -6.50 -0.71
C PHE A 452 3.04 -6.41 0.81
N ALA A 453 3.32 -7.52 1.48
CA ALA A 453 3.56 -7.49 2.92
C ALA A 453 4.94 -6.88 3.23
N GLY A 454 4.96 -5.87 4.12
CA GLY A 454 6.21 -5.24 4.56
C GLY A 454 6.99 -6.10 5.54
N VAL A 455 8.31 -6.19 5.32
CA VAL A 455 9.29 -6.79 6.24
C VAL A 455 10.31 -5.72 6.66
N PRO A 456 10.94 -5.81 7.84
CA PRO A 456 11.94 -4.84 8.26
C PRO A 456 13.09 -4.69 7.25
N ASN A 457 13.64 -3.48 7.12
CA ASN A 457 14.90 -3.26 6.40
C ASN A 457 15.99 -4.18 6.96
N GLY A 458 16.81 -4.75 6.09
CA GLY A 458 17.79 -5.79 6.43
C GLY A 458 17.27 -7.22 6.25
N THR A 459 15.99 -7.40 5.90
CA THR A 459 15.43 -8.72 5.58
C THR A 459 15.87 -9.15 4.18
N MET A 460 16.88 -10.01 4.15
CA MET A 460 17.50 -10.47 2.90
C MET A 460 16.78 -11.66 2.29
N GLY A 461 16.71 -11.70 0.96
CA GLY A 461 16.23 -12.84 0.20
C GLY A 461 16.88 -12.93 -1.18
N ALA A 462 16.88 -14.13 -1.75
CA ALA A 462 17.51 -14.44 -3.03
C ALA A 462 16.49 -14.37 -4.17
N VAL A 463 16.81 -13.59 -5.22
CA VAL A 463 15.98 -13.48 -6.44
C VAL A 463 16.82 -13.47 -7.71
N ASN A 464 16.21 -13.80 -8.84
CA ASN A 464 16.89 -13.86 -10.13
C ASN A 464 16.88 -12.50 -10.84
N LEU A 465 17.78 -11.59 -10.47
CA LEU A 465 17.89 -10.28 -11.12
C LEU A 465 18.36 -10.34 -12.59
N SER A 466 18.85 -11.49 -13.08
CA SER A 466 19.13 -11.65 -14.52
C SER A 466 17.87 -11.41 -15.36
N ASN A 467 16.72 -11.81 -14.87
CA ASN A 467 15.45 -11.64 -15.57
C ASN A 467 15.06 -10.15 -15.71
N VAL A 468 15.54 -9.26 -14.86
CA VAL A 468 15.25 -7.82 -14.93
C VAL A 468 15.77 -7.22 -16.25
N TYR A 469 17.03 -7.52 -16.62
CA TYR A 469 17.63 -6.93 -17.80
C TYR A 469 17.51 -7.82 -19.06
N LEU A 470 17.41 -9.14 -18.90
CA LEU A 470 17.28 -10.06 -20.04
C LEU A 470 15.83 -10.22 -20.51
N SER A 471 14.87 -10.14 -19.61
CA SER A 471 13.45 -10.47 -19.89
C SER A 471 12.45 -9.41 -19.44
N ASN A 472 12.89 -8.33 -18.83
CA ASN A 472 12.03 -7.27 -18.26
C ASN A 472 11.18 -7.73 -17.07
N ALA A 473 11.70 -8.61 -16.20
CA ALA A 473 11.06 -8.91 -14.93
C ALA A 473 10.99 -7.66 -14.03
N GLN A 474 9.96 -7.58 -13.22
CA GLN A 474 9.77 -6.51 -12.26
C GLN A 474 9.68 -7.06 -10.83
N TYR A 475 10.39 -6.40 -9.91
CA TYR A 475 10.29 -6.60 -8.48
C TYR A 475 9.81 -5.30 -7.88
N THR A 476 8.60 -5.29 -7.31
CA THR A 476 8.00 -4.08 -6.78
C THR A 476 7.48 -4.30 -5.37
N GLY A 477 7.38 -3.22 -4.63
CA GLY A 477 6.81 -3.18 -3.29
C GLY A 477 6.52 -1.74 -2.93
N THR A 478 5.48 -1.50 -2.14
CA THR A 478 5.14 -0.16 -1.68
C THR A 478 4.51 -0.21 -0.31
N SER A 479 4.94 0.68 0.56
CA SER A 479 4.30 0.97 1.83
C SER A 479 3.48 2.24 1.70
N GLY A 480 2.15 2.12 1.75
CA GLY A 480 1.25 3.26 1.65
C GLY A 480 0.77 3.52 0.21
N LEU A 481 0.14 4.64 0.05
CA LEU A 481 -0.61 5.03 -1.14
C LEU A 481 -0.48 6.53 -1.39
N THR A 482 -1.00 6.97 -2.53
CA THR A 482 -1.22 8.39 -2.83
C THR A 482 -2.70 8.70 -2.95
N ILE A 483 -3.06 9.98 -2.92
CA ILE A 483 -4.45 10.42 -3.17
C ILE A 483 -4.94 9.98 -4.57
N HIS A 484 -4.04 9.85 -5.54
CA HIS A 484 -4.38 9.35 -6.88
C HIS A 484 -4.76 7.87 -6.88
N ASP A 485 -4.15 7.05 -6.00
CA ASP A 485 -4.52 5.65 -5.86
C ASP A 485 -5.95 5.53 -5.30
N GLN A 486 -6.30 6.35 -4.29
CA GLN A 486 -7.67 6.41 -3.77
C GLN A 486 -8.67 6.91 -4.83
N ALA A 487 -8.32 7.95 -5.58
CA ALA A 487 -9.14 8.45 -6.67
C ALA A 487 -9.39 7.38 -7.74
N SER A 488 -8.36 6.61 -8.11
CA SER A 488 -8.49 5.48 -9.05
C SER A 488 -9.43 4.39 -8.53
N VAL A 489 -9.41 4.10 -7.22
CA VAL A 489 -10.37 3.16 -6.60
C VAL A 489 -11.80 3.70 -6.72
N MET A 490 -12.02 4.98 -6.40
CA MET A 490 -13.32 5.64 -6.53
C MET A 490 -13.84 5.61 -7.97
N GLU A 491 -13.00 5.93 -8.95
CA GLU A 491 -13.34 5.87 -10.37
C GLU A 491 -13.75 4.45 -10.81
N ARG A 492 -13.02 3.43 -10.40
CA ARG A 492 -13.33 2.02 -10.68
C ARG A 492 -14.65 1.60 -10.02
N ARG A 493 -14.91 2.06 -8.80
CA ARG A 493 -16.19 1.82 -8.12
C ARG A 493 -17.36 2.47 -8.89
N ILE A 494 -17.20 3.71 -9.34
CA ILE A 494 -18.22 4.42 -10.11
C ILE A 494 -18.46 3.73 -11.46
N ALA A 495 -17.41 3.24 -12.10
CA ALA A 495 -17.48 2.48 -13.35
C ALA A 495 -18.02 1.05 -13.17
N GLY A 496 -18.24 0.57 -11.94
CA GLY A 496 -18.72 -0.79 -11.67
C GLY A 496 -17.66 -1.89 -11.93
N THR A 497 -16.38 -1.53 -11.96
CA THR A 497 -15.26 -2.45 -12.17
C THR A 497 -14.49 -2.80 -10.89
N LEU A 498 -14.97 -2.32 -9.75
CA LEU A 498 -14.50 -2.66 -8.41
C LEU A 498 -15.62 -2.43 -7.40
N SER A 499 -15.76 -3.34 -6.44
CA SER A 499 -16.83 -3.34 -5.43
C SER A 499 -16.26 -3.28 -4.00
N PRO A 500 -15.80 -2.11 -3.49
CA PRO A 500 -15.18 -2.00 -2.16
C PRO A 500 -16.06 -2.52 -1.02
N GLY A 501 -17.37 -2.40 -1.11
CA GLY A 501 -18.33 -2.89 -0.12
C GLY A 501 -18.27 -4.41 0.11
N ARG A 502 -17.78 -5.20 -0.86
CA ARG A 502 -17.57 -6.65 -0.71
C ARG A 502 -16.50 -7.00 0.33
N SER A 503 -15.59 -6.07 0.62
CA SER A 503 -14.56 -6.27 1.64
C SER A 503 -15.05 -6.11 3.07
N VAL A 504 -16.25 -5.57 3.30
CA VAL A 504 -16.82 -5.43 4.66
C VAL A 504 -17.24 -6.81 5.16
N ALA A 505 -16.76 -7.21 6.34
CA ALA A 505 -17.11 -8.49 6.97
C ALA A 505 -17.88 -8.31 8.28
N ALA A 506 -17.67 -7.20 8.99
CA ALA A 506 -18.36 -6.89 10.23
C ALA A 506 -18.50 -5.38 10.40
N ILE A 507 -19.54 -4.97 11.14
CA ILE A 507 -19.83 -3.58 11.48
C ILE A 507 -20.02 -3.41 12.98
N GLY A 508 -19.77 -2.21 13.52
CA GLY A 508 -20.02 -1.88 14.93
C GLY A 508 -20.15 -0.39 15.17
N GLY A 509 -20.63 -0.01 16.35
CA GLY A 509 -20.65 1.38 16.85
C GLY A 509 -19.33 1.78 17.48
N LEU A 510 -19.20 3.06 17.87
CA LEU A 510 -17.96 3.58 18.49
C LEU A 510 -17.57 2.79 19.75
N GLU A 511 -18.54 2.40 20.55
CA GLU A 511 -18.33 1.66 21.81
C GLU A 511 -17.61 0.32 21.60
N THR A 512 -17.77 -0.27 20.40
CA THR A 512 -17.18 -1.57 20.07
C THR A 512 -15.80 -1.49 19.39
N ALA A 513 -15.19 -0.31 19.34
CA ALA A 513 -13.90 -0.14 18.63
C ALA A 513 -12.77 -0.99 19.23
N ALA A 514 -12.73 -1.15 20.55
CA ALA A 514 -11.76 -2.04 21.21
C ALA A 514 -11.99 -3.51 20.81
N ASP A 515 -13.23 -3.99 20.80
CA ASP A 515 -13.59 -5.34 20.34
C ASP A 515 -13.27 -5.53 18.86
N ALA A 516 -13.45 -4.49 18.05
CA ALA A 516 -13.09 -4.52 16.64
C ALA A 516 -11.57 -4.68 16.43
N ILE A 517 -10.75 -3.95 17.18
CA ILE A 517 -9.29 -4.12 17.15
C ILE A 517 -8.91 -5.52 17.63
N GLN A 518 -9.51 -6.01 18.73
CA GLN A 518 -9.28 -7.37 19.22
C GLN A 518 -9.66 -8.40 18.15
N SER A 519 -10.76 -8.21 17.45
CA SER A 519 -11.18 -9.12 16.38
C SER A 519 -10.19 -9.20 15.21
N VAL A 520 -9.46 -8.11 14.94
CA VAL A 520 -8.37 -8.10 13.94
C VAL A 520 -7.15 -8.86 14.48
N ILE A 521 -6.81 -8.71 15.76
CA ILE A 521 -5.74 -9.51 16.42
C ILE A 521 -6.04 -10.98 16.30
N ASP A 522 -7.27 -11.38 16.60
CA ASP A 522 -7.72 -12.78 16.61
C ASP A 522 -8.06 -13.30 15.20
N SER A 523 -7.99 -12.43 14.17
CA SER A 523 -8.41 -12.76 12.81
C SER A 523 -9.82 -13.36 12.73
N LYS A 524 -10.75 -12.83 13.52
CA LYS A 524 -12.10 -13.36 13.74
C LYS A 524 -13.01 -13.25 12.50
N TYR A 525 -12.89 -12.15 11.76
CA TYR A 525 -13.75 -11.90 10.60
C TYR A 525 -12.97 -12.02 9.29
N PRO A 526 -13.57 -12.64 8.26
CA PRO A 526 -12.92 -12.78 6.96
C PRO A 526 -13.10 -11.52 6.10
N GLY A 527 -12.41 -10.43 6.44
CA GLY A 527 -12.51 -9.16 5.73
C GLY A 527 -12.32 -7.97 6.66
N LYS A 528 -12.78 -6.81 6.22
CA LYS A 528 -12.64 -5.55 6.95
C LYS A 528 -13.74 -5.37 7.99
N VAL A 529 -13.36 -4.84 9.14
CA VAL A 529 -14.29 -4.42 10.19
C VAL A 529 -14.45 -2.91 10.11
N VAL A 530 -15.70 -2.44 10.05
CA VAL A 530 -16.01 -1.01 9.92
C VAL A 530 -16.78 -0.52 11.14
N ILE A 531 -16.26 0.51 11.80
CA ILE A 531 -16.91 1.21 12.90
C ILE A 531 -17.64 2.43 12.36
N PHE A 532 -18.86 2.64 12.85
CA PHE A 532 -19.69 3.83 12.59
C PHE A 532 -19.76 4.69 13.86
N PRO A 533 -18.87 5.69 14.02
CA PRO A 533 -18.74 6.42 15.29
C PRO A 533 -19.96 7.21 15.72
N GLN A 534 -20.87 7.53 14.79
CA GLN A 534 -22.10 8.26 15.08
C GLN A 534 -23.25 7.36 15.53
N ILE A 535 -23.06 6.04 15.49
CA ILE A 535 -24.08 5.07 15.84
C ILE A 535 -23.78 4.50 17.23
N HIS A 536 -24.72 4.73 18.16
CA HIS A 536 -24.66 4.20 19.52
C HIS A 536 -25.40 2.87 19.64
N ASN A 537 -24.98 2.04 20.59
CA ASN A 537 -25.59 0.75 20.93
C ASN A 537 -25.64 -0.25 19.75
N LEU A 538 -24.81 -0.07 18.73
CA LEU A 538 -24.61 -1.06 17.68
C LEU A 538 -23.50 -2.02 18.14
N PRO A 539 -23.84 -3.30 18.46
CA PRO A 539 -22.81 -4.28 18.80
C PRO A 539 -21.91 -4.59 17.60
N LEU A 540 -20.73 -5.12 17.89
CA LEU A 540 -19.89 -5.67 16.83
C LEU A 540 -20.56 -6.93 16.27
N ILE A 541 -20.91 -6.91 15.00
CA ILE A 541 -21.73 -7.94 14.35
C ILE A 541 -21.19 -8.25 12.95
N SER A 542 -21.06 -9.54 12.61
CA SER A 542 -20.70 -9.94 11.25
C SER A 542 -21.86 -9.74 10.28
N LEU A 543 -21.55 -9.55 8.99
CA LEU A 543 -22.60 -9.44 7.97
C LEU A 543 -23.47 -10.72 7.88
N ARG A 544 -22.91 -11.89 8.23
CA ARG A 544 -23.64 -13.17 8.28
C ARG A 544 -24.72 -13.16 9.37
N GLU A 545 -24.45 -12.55 10.51
CA GLU A 545 -25.39 -12.45 11.64
C GLU A 545 -26.48 -11.38 11.43
N LEU A 546 -26.31 -10.47 10.46
CA LEU A 546 -27.29 -9.39 10.22
C LEU A 546 -28.68 -9.93 9.93
N LYS A 547 -28.78 -11.07 9.24
CA LYS A 547 -30.07 -11.67 8.90
C LYS A 547 -30.92 -11.96 10.14
N ASP A 548 -30.28 -12.40 11.22
CA ASP A 548 -30.97 -12.75 12.46
C ASP A 548 -31.13 -11.57 13.42
N ARG A 549 -30.16 -10.63 13.40
CA ARG A 549 -30.09 -9.52 14.38
C ARG A 549 -30.62 -8.19 13.86
N LEU A 550 -30.45 -7.92 12.57
CA LEU A 550 -30.85 -6.69 11.89
C LEU A 550 -31.41 -7.01 10.50
N PRO A 551 -32.55 -7.72 10.42
CA PRO A 551 -33.07 -8.23 9.15
C PRO A 551 -33.40 -7.14 8.14
N GLU A 552 -33.78 -5.93 8.58
CA GLU A 552 -34.04 -4.79 7.71
C GLU A 552 -32.77 -4.24 7.04
N VAL A 553 -31.60 -4.33 7.69
CA VAL A 553 -30.30 -4.00 7.12
C VAL A 553 -29.84 -5.13 6.20
N ALA A 554 -30.00 -6.38 6.66
CA ALA A 554 -29.63 -7.55 5.88
C ALA A 554 -30.39 -7.65 4.55
N ALA A 555 -31.66 -7.26 4.52
CA ALA A 555 -32.49 -7.23 3.30
C ALA A 555 -32.00 -6.22 2.24
N LYS A 556 -31.05 -5.36 2.59
CA LYS A 556 -30.46 -4.34 1.72
C LYS A 556 -29.03 -4.65 1.30
N LEU A 557 -28.45 -5.76 1.77
CA LEU A 557 -27.17 -6.23 1.28
C LEU A 557 -27.26 -6.59 -0.21
N GLY A 558 -26.18 -6.41 -0.93
CA GLY A 558 -26.04 -6.83 -2.32
C GLY A 558 -25.76 -8.33 -2.48
N GLU A 559 -25.41 -8.72 -3.70
CA GLU A 559 -25.01 -10.10 -4.01
C GLU A 559 -23.87 -10.56 -3.07
N ASP A 560 -23.93 -11.81 -2.65
CA ASP A 560 -22.95 -12.44 -1.76
C ASP A 560 -22.71 -11.65 -0.45
N MET A 561 -23.78 -11.09 0.11
CA MET A 561 -23.76 -10.25 1.32
C MET A 561 -22.88 -9.00 1.21
N MET A 562 -22.65 -8.48 0.02
CA MET A 562 -21.90 -7.24 -0.18
C MET A 562 -22.58 -6.08 0.56
N TRP A 563 -21.79 -5.32 1.33
CA TRP A 563 -22.27 -4.08 1.95
C TRP A 563 -22.63 -3.04 0.89
N THR A 564 -23.80 -2.41 1.03
CA THR A 564 -24.35 -1.44 0.07
C THR A 564 -24.69 -0.12 0.74
N ASN A 565 -24.91 0.91 -0.05
CA ASN A 565 -25.41 2.20 0.43
C ASN A 565 -26.81 2.09 1.03
N GLU A 566 -27.65 1.21 0.49
CA GLU A 566 -29.01 0.96 0.97
C GLU A 566 -28.99 0.26 2.35
N ALA A 567 -28.04 -0.64 2.59
CA ALA A 567 -27.85 -1.26 3.90
C ALA A 567 -27.34 -0.23 4.92
N GLU A 568 -26.44 0.65 4.50
CA GLU A 568 -25.90 1.73 5.32
C GLU A 568 -27.00 2.78 5.65
N GLU A 569 -27.85 3.15 4.68
CA GLU A 569 -29.01 4.00 4.91
C GLU A 569 -29.95 3.37 5.95
N ALA A 570 -30.28 2.08 5.80
CA ALA A 570 -31.13 1.37 6.75
C ALA A 570 -30.53 1.31 8.16
N LEU A 571 -29.20 1.14 8.26
CA LEU A 571 -28.46 1.16 9.53
C LEU A 571 -28.56 2.53 10.21
N ILE A 572 -28.27 3.60 9.48
CA ILE A 572 -28.32 4.97 10.00
C ILE A 572 -29.75 5.35 10.37
N GLU A 573 -30.73 5.04 9.54
CA GLU A 573 -32.14 5.32 9.81
C GLU A 573 -32.64 4.64 11.08
N LYS A 574 -32.15 3.45 11.41
CA LYS A 574 -32.51 2.72 12.62
C LYS A 574 -31.83 3.25 13.87
N PHE A 575 -30.52 3.43 13.83
CA PHE A 575 -29.70 3.64 15.03
C PHE A 575 -29.34 5.10 15.28
N TRP A 576 -29.12 5.90 14.24
CA TRP A 576 -28.70 7.27 14.43
C TRP A 576 -29.80 8.09 15.11
N GLN A 577 -29.39 8.87 16.09
CA GLN A 577 -30.25 9.80 16.81
C GLN A 577 -29.75 11.20 16.56
N GLU A 578 -30.65 12.09 16.17
CA GLU A 578 -30.30 13.50 16.06
C GLU A 578 -29.87 13.99 17.44
N PRO A 579 -28.69 14.64 17.57
CA PRO A 579 -28.23 15.19 18.82
C PRO A 579 -29.25 16.20 19.37
N ALA A 580 -29.56 16.08 20.68
CA ALA A 580 -30.51 16.95 21.39
C ALA A 580 -29.92 18.34 21.67
#